data_c0e15ebb6502e819be2cad206a930785
#
_entry.id   c0e15ebb6502e819be2cad206a930785
#
_cell.length_a   1.000
_cell.length_b   1.000
_cell.length_c   1.000
_cell.angle_alpha   90.00
_cell.angle_beta   90.00
_cell.angle_gamma   90.00
#
_symmetry.space_group_name_H-M   'P 1'
#
loop_
_entity.id
_entity.type
_entity.pdbx_description
1 polymer ?
#
loop_
_entity_poly.entity_id
_entity_poly.type
_entity_poly.pdbx_seq_one_letter_code
_entity_poly.pdbx_strand_id
1 'polypeptide(L)'
;PKEQERGYPYQEDLYVPGYFEVPIKKGETIIFSAGDSAVATTRLKALYENEVVARTPRTSFFNCLKNSAQQFYFRPKEDDAYLLAGYPWFKVRARDLFVALPGSTLSIDDPVRFEKIMHTAMPAMRAYMENGRFDAVIREIEHPDVFLWAIWAIQQYAKHEGVEKARELYGDFVKEVI
;
A
#
# COMPACT_ATOMS: atom_id res chain seq x y z
N PRO A 1 -20.10 20.91 6.23
CA PRO A 1 -19.40 19.71 5.76
C PRO A 1 -18.68 19.02 6.92
N LYS A 2 -18.49 17.71 6.84
CA LYS A 2 -17.85 16.95 7.93
C LYS A 2 -16.38 17.32 8.16
N GLU A 3 -15.69 17.76 7.14
CA GLU A 3 -14.33 18.30 7.22
C GLU A 3 -14.31 19.57 8.07
N GLN A 4 -15.26 20.49 7.86
CA GLN A 4 -15.38 21.72 8.63
C GLN A 4 -15.62 21.44 10.11
N GLU A 5 -16.51 20.48 10.42
CA GLU A 5 -16.82 20.06 11.81
C GLU A 5 -15.60 19.49 12.53
N ARG A 6 -14.64 18.96 11.77
CA ARG A 6 -13.36 18.40 12.27
C ARG A 6 -12.22 19.40 12.29
N GLY A 7 -12.47 20.67 11.90
CA GLY A 7 -11.45 21.72 11.85
C GLY A 7 -10.50 21.64 10.66
N TYR A 8 -10.84 20.88 9.62
CA TYR A 8 -10.04 20.80 8.39
C TYR A 8 -10.48 21.86 7.37
N PRO A 9 -9.59 22.26 6.46
CA PRO A 9 -9.97 23.02 5.28
C PRO A 9 -11.02 22.23 4.49
N TYR A 10 -12.13 22.87 4.16
CA TYR A 10 -13.27 22.24 3.51
C TYR A 10 -13.68 22.92 2.20
N GLN A 11 -12.95 23.96 1.81
CA GLN A 11 -13.11 24.69 0.54
C GLN A 11 -11.79 24.63 -0.20
N GLU A 12 -11.86 24.32 -1.48
CA GLU A 12 -10.73 24.33 -2.39
C GLU A 12 -11.20 24.71 -3.79
N ASP A 13 -10.35 25.40 -4.52
CA ASP A 13 -10.58 25.72 -5.93
C ASP A 13 -9.82 24.70 -6.78
N LEU A 14 -10.57 23.94 -7.57
CA LEU A 14 -10.03 22.94 -8.49
C LEU A 14 -10.15 23.44 -9.93
N TYR A 15 -9.05 23.37 -10.66
CA TYR A 15 -9.08 23.65 -12.09
C TYR A 15 -9.79 22.51 -12.83
N VAL A 16 -10.86 22.86 -13.54
CA VAL A 16 -11.61 21.92 -14.39
C VAL A 16 -11.36 22.30 -15.85
N PRO A 17 -10.52 21.57 -16.58
CA PRO A 17 -10.18 21.90 -17.97
C PRO A 17 -11.34 21.66 -18.94
N GLY A 18 -12.34 20.88 -18.56
CA GLY A 18 -13.50 20.56 -19.39
C GLY A 18 -14.12 19.22 -19.01
N TYR A 19 -14.95 18.71 -19.89
CA TYR A 19 -15.61 17.40 -19.76
C TYR A 19 -15.65 16.68 -21.11
N PHE A 20 -15.82 15.37 -21.07
CA PHE A 20 -16.04 14.54 -22.23
C PHE A 20 -17.51 14.14 -22.29
N GLU A 21 -18.13 14.33 -23.44
CA GLU A 21 -19.47 13.84 -23.73
C GLU A 21 -19.37 12.79 -24.84
N VAL A 22 -19.56 11.53 -24.46
CA VAL A 22 -19.37 10.40 -25.38
C VAL A 22 -20.60 9.50 -25.33
N PRO A 23 -21.31 9.33 -26.45
CA PRO A 23 -22.46 8.43 -26.52
C PRO A 23 -22.00 6.98 -26.33
N ILE A 24 -22.75 6.21 -25.53
CA ILE A 24 -22.51 4.78 -25.32
C ILE A 24 -23.82 4.01 -25.45
N LYS A 25 -23.76 2.86 -26.11
CA LYS A 25 -24.90 1.95 -26.24
C LYS A 25 -24.75 0.75 -25.32
N LYS A 26 -25.87 0.06 -25.06
CA LYS A 26 -25.84 -1.17 -24.25
C LYS A 26 -24.89 -2.20 -24.85
N GLY A 27 -23.94 -2.68 -24.05
CA GLY A 27 -22.94 -3.66 -24.47
C GLY A 27 -21.64 -3.05 -25.04
N GLU A 28 -21.56 -1.74 -25.22
CA GLU A 28 -20.33 -1.06 -25.59
C GLU A 28 -19.46 -0.75 -24.37
N THR A 29 -18.16 -0.70 -24.59
CA THR A 29 -17.16 -0.31 -23.59
C THR A 29 -16.34 0.85 -24.11
N ILE A 30 -16.22 1.91 -23.31
CA ILE A 30 -15.33 3.03 -23.57
C ILE A 30 -14.14 2.91 -22.62
N ILE A 31 -12.93 3.02 -23.16
CA ILE A 31 -11.70 2.93 -22.39
C ILE A 31 -11.02 4.30 -22.42
N PHE A 32 -10.85 4.90 -21.24
CA PHE A 32 -10.09 6.12 -21.05
C PHE A 32 -8.74 5.80 -20.45
N SER A 33 -7.72 6.53 -20.87
CA SER A 33 -6.40 6.51 -20.26
C SER A 33 -6.00 7.92 -19.86
N ALA A 34 -5.50 8.07 -18.63
CA ALA A 34 -4.92 9.29 -18.12
C ALA A 34 -3.58 8.95 -17.48
N GLY A 35 -2.56 9.77 -17.69
CA GLY A 35 -1.21 9.58 -17.17
C GLY A 35 -0.31 10.75 -17.56
N ASP A 36 0.93 10.67 -17.13
CA ASP A 36 2.00 11.63 -17.44
C ASP A 36 2.60 11.44 -18.85
N SER A 37 2.26 10.33 -19.50
CA SER A 37 2.74 9.98 -20.83
C SER A 37 1.59 9.58 -21.75
N ALA A 38 1.71 9.92 -23.04
CA ALA A 38 0.71 9.59 -24.04
C ALA A 38 0.73 8.08 -24.35
N VAL A 39 -0.44 7.46 -24.32
CA VAL A 39 -0.64 6.08 -24.73
C VAL A 39 -1.35 6.05 -26.09
N ALA A 40 -0.80 5.30 -27.05
CA ALA A 40 -1.44 5.11 -28.35
C ALA A 40 -2.81 4.44 -28.18
N THR A 41 -3.84 5.00 -28.80
CA THR A 41 -5.23 4.51 -28.69
C THR A 41 -5.38 3.05 -29.13
N THR A 42 -4.58 2.58 -30.08
CA THR A 42 -4.53 1.18 -30.53
C THR A 42 -4.09 0.20 -29.44
N ARG A 43 -3.40 0.67 -28.38
CA ARG A 43 -2.92 -0.15 -27.26
C ARG A 43 -3.90 -0.18 -26.09
N LEU A 44 -4.85 0.75 -26.01
CA LEU A 44 -5.73 0.91 -24.83
C LEU A 44 -6.52 -0.35 -24.52
N LYS A 45 -7.05 -1.03 -25.54
CA LYS A 45 -7.82 -2.26 -25.33
C LYS A 45 -6.96 -3.36 -24.71
N ALA A 46 -5.79 -3.61 -25.25
CA ALA A 46 -4.88 -4.64 -24.73
C ALA A 46 -4.40 -4.30 -23.29
N LEU A 47 -4.10 -3.04 -23.01
CA LEU A 47 -3.73 -2.60 -21.66
C LEU A 47 -4.87 -2.81 -20.67
N TYR A 48 -6.08 -2.47 -21.03
CA TYR A 48 -7.27 -2.70 -20.21
C TYR A 48 -7.51 -4.18 -19.95
N GLU A 49 -7.45 -5.03 -20.98
CA GLU A 49 -7.64 -6.49 -20.85
C GLU A 49 -6.56 -7.11 -19.96
N ASN A 50 -5.30 -6.72 -20.11
CA ASN A 50 -4.21 -7.16 -19.26
C ASN A 50 -4.43 -6.76 -17.79
N GLU A 51 -4.88 -5.53 -17.54
CA GLU A 51 -5.19 -5.05 -16.21
C GLU A 51 -6.36 -5.81 -15.57
N VAL A 52 -7.40 -6.11 -16.34
CA VAL A 52 -8.54 -6.92 -15.88
C VAL A 52 -8.11 -8.33 -15.49
N VAL A 53 -7.23 -8.95 -16.28
CA VAL A 53 -6.71 -10.31 -16.00
C VAL A 53 -5.79 -10.30 -14.78
N ALA A 54 -4.97 -9.26 -14.61
CA ALA A 54 -4.05 -9.13 -13.47
C ALA A 54 -4.76 -8.93 -12.12
N ARG A 55 -5.98 -8.41 -12.14
CA ARG A 55 -6.75 -8.14 -10.91
C ARG A 55 -7.48 -9.36 -10.40
N THR A 56 -7.63 -9.43 -9.08
CA THR A 56 -8.50 -10.43 -8.44
C THR A 56 -9.96 -10.23 -8.90
N PRO A 57 -10.62 -11.24 -9.48
CA PRO A 57 -12.02 -11.13 -9.90
C PRO A 57 -12.93 -10.83 -8.70
N ARG A 58 -13.86 -9.88 -8.85
CA ARG A 58 -14.81 -9.48 -7.78
C ARG A 58 -16.01 -10.43 -7.69
N THR A 59 -15.76 -11.74 -7.59
CA THR A 59 -16.79 -12.79 -7.59
C THR A 59 -17.28 -13.17 -6.21
N SER A 60 -16.60 -12.72 -5.14
CA SER A 60 -16.98 -12.95 -3.75
C SER A 60 -16.65 -11.73 -2.90
N PHE A 61 -17.22 -11.66 -1.69
CA PHE A 61 -16.88 -10.61 -0.72
C PHE A 61 -15.39 -10.64 -0.36
N PHE A 62 -14.82 -11.81 -0.15
CA PHE A 62 -13.38 -11.97 0.10
C PHE A 62 -12.53 -11.44 -1.05
N ASN A 63 -12.88 -11.76 -2.30
CA ASN A 63 -12.16 -11.26 -3.47
C ASN A 63 -12.29 -9.73 -3.62
N CYS A 64 -13.43 -9.15 -3.24
CA CYS A 64 -13.60 -7.70 -3.19
C CYS A 64 -12.67 -7.06 -2.15
N LEU A 65 -12.56 -7.65 -0.95
CA LEU A 65 -11.62 -7.19 0.08
C LEU A 65 -10.16 -7.31 -0.37
N LYS A 66 -9.78 -8.44 -0.95
CA LYS A 66 -8.44 -8.66 -1.51
C LYS A 66 -8.09 -7.61 -2.56
N ASN A 67 -9.00 -7.36 -3.49
CA ASN A 67 -8.81 -6.34 -4.53
C ASN A 67 -8.74 -4.92 -3.95
N SER A 68 -9.49 -4.62 -2.88
CA SER A 68 -9.40 -3.34 -2.18
C SER A 68 -8.07 -3.19 -1.44
N ALA A 69 -7.59 -4.22 -0.75
CA ALA A 69 -6.30 -4.21 -0.07
C ALA A 69 -5.14 -3.94 -1.04
N GLN A 70 -5.21 -4.47 -2.25
CA GLN A 70 -4.19 -4.26 -3.27
C GLN A 70 -4.01 -2.78 -3.69
N GLN A 71 -5.02 -1.94 -3.48
CA GLN A 71 -4.94 -0.51 -3.82
C GLN A 71 -4.07 0.29 -2.85
N PHE A 72 -3.78 -0.24 -1.66
CA PHE A 72 -2.93 0.41 -0.67
C PHE A 72 -1.45 0.13 -0.85
N TYR A 73 -1.08 -0.76 -1.77
CA TYR A 73 0.33 -1.01 -2.07
C TYR A 73 0.91 0.11 -2.91
N PHE A 74 2.05 0.62 -2.46
CA PHE A 74 2.78 1.70 -3.11
C PHE A 74 4.20 1.26 -3.41
N ARG A 75 4.61 1.37 -4.68
CA ARG A 75 5.93 1.00 -5.18
C ARG A 75 6.51 2.15 -5.98
N PRO A 76 7.23 3.10 -5.35
CA PRO A 76 7.86 4.22 -6.06
C PRO A 76 9.05 3.79 -6.91
N LYS A 77 9.71 2.67 -6.52
CA LYS A 77 10.83 2.05 -7.24
C LYS A 77 10.64 0.54 -7.27
N GLU A 78 11.42 -0.15 -8.09
CA GLU A 78 11.30 -1.59 -8.30
C GLU A 78 11.52 -2.40 -7.00
N ASP A 79 12.51 -1.98 -6.20
CA ASP A 79 12.89 -2.69 -4.97
C ASP A 79 12.12 -2.22 -3.73
N ASP A 80 11.42 -1.10 -3.80
CA ASP A 80 10.67 -0.55 -2.67
C ASP A 80 9.24 -1.09 -2.64
N ALA A 81 8.73 -1.37 -1.44
CA ALA A 81 7.33 -1.74 -1.23
C ALA A 81 6.80 -1.16 0.08
N TYR A 82 5.66 -0.50 0.02
CA TYR A 82 5.02 0.17 1.15
C TYR A 82 3.52 -0.10 1.18
N LEU A 83 2.90 0.17 2.34
CA LEU A 83 1.45 0.32 2.50
C LEU A 83 1.12 1.78 2.81
N LEU A 84 0.15 2.33 2.09
CA LEU A 84 -0.42 3.63 2.39
C LEU A 84 -1.36 3.53 3.59
N ALA A 85 -1.29 4.48 4.51
CA ALA A 85 -2.17 4.55 5.68
C ALA A 85 -3.62 4.87 5.30
N GLY A 86 -3.83 5.57 4.20
CA GLY A 86 -5.15 5.90 3.67
C GLY A 86 -5.05 6.61 2.34
N TYR A 87 -5.86 6.18 1.40
CA TYR A 87 -5.82 6.66 0.04
C TYR A 87 -6.84 7.80 -0.16
N PRO A 88 -6.48 8.88 -0.86
CA PRO A 88 -5.17 9.26 -1.37
C PRO A 88 -4.36 10.20 -0.43
N TRP A 89 -4.94 10.65 0.69
CA TRP A 89 -4.43 11.75 1.52
C TRP A 89 -3.30 11.35 2.48
N PHE A 90 -3.43 10.15 3.06
CA PHE A 90 -2.46 9.67 4.04
C PHE A 90 -1.34 8.92 3.31
N LYS A 91 -0.12 9.36 3.56
CA LYS A 91 1.08 8.74 3.02
C LYS A 91 1.40 7.44 3.76
N VAL A 92 2.62 6.97 3.71
CA VAL A 92 3.07 5.83 4.49
C VAL A 92 3.32 6.30 5.92
N ARG A 93 2.58 5.75 6.88
CA ARG A 93 2.77 5.96 8.32
C ARG A 93 3.19 4.67 8.95
N ALA A 94 4.25 4.71 9.76
CA ALA A 94 4.87 3.50 10.31
C ALA A 94 3.90 2.63 11.12
N ARG A 95 3.11 3.23 12.02
CA ARG A 95 2.10 2.49 12.81
C ARG A 95 1.08 1.80 11.93
N ASP A 96 0.46 2.56 11.01
CA ASP A 96 -0.58 2.04 10.11
C ASP A 96 -0.03 0.92 9.22
N LEU A 97 1.22 1.08 8.75
CA LEU A 97 1.91 0.08 7.96
C LEU A 97 2.00 -1.25 8.73
N PHE A 98 2.58 -1.27 9.92
CA PHE A 98 2.80 -2.51 10.67
C PHE A 98 1.52 -3.13 11.21
N VAL A 99 0.54 -2.32 11.63
CA VAL A 99 -0.78 -2.81 12.07
C VAL A 99 -1.55 -3.45 10.91
N ALA A 100 -1.51 -2.85 9.72
CA ALA A 100 -2.24 -3.36 8.57
C ALA A 100 -1.51 -4.49 7.82
N LEU A 101 -0.18 -4.59 7.96
CA LEU A 101 0.67 -5.48 7.18
C LEU A 101 0.24 -6.95 7.22
N PRO A 102 0.01 -7.59 8.38
CA PRO A 102 -0.43 -8.99 8.40
C PRO A 102 -1.78 -9.21 7.72
N GLY A 103 -2.74 -8.31 7.96
CA GLY A 103 -4.08 -8.40 7.39
C GLY A 103 -4.11 -8.19 5.88
N SER A 104 -3.25 -7.31 5.35
CA SER A 104 -3.21 -7.00 3.92
C SER A 104 -2.33 -7.96 3.10
N THR A 105 -1.54 -8.80 3.76
CA THR A 105 -0.62 -9.74 3.11
C THR A 105 -0.86 -11.19 3.52
N LEU A 106 -0.61 -11.56 4.77
CA LEU A 106 -0.69 -12.94 5.24
C LEU A 106 -2.12 -13.50 5.17
N SER A 107 -3.13 -12.69 5.52
CA SER A 107 -4.53 -13.10 5.45
C SER A 107 -5.04 -13.39 4.03
N ILE A 108 -4.30 -13.00 3.02
CA ILE A 108 -4.60 -13.24 1.60
C ILE A 108 -3.56 -14.16 0.93
N ASP A 109 -2.75 -14.84 1.75
CA ASP A 109 -1.72 -15.80 1.33
C ASP A 109 -0.65 -15.18 0.41
N ASP A 110 -0.16 -13.98 0.78
CA ASP A 110 0.90 -13.26 0.07
C ASP A 110 2.09 -12.92 1.01
N PRO A 111 2.81 -13.93 1.56
CA PRO A 111 3.94 -13.71 2.44
C PRO A 111 5.12 -13.03 1.73
N VAL A 112 5.25 -13.20 0.43
CA VAL A 112 6.31 -12.55 -0.38
C VAL A 112 6.17 -11.02 -0.33
N ARG A 113 4.95 -10.53 -0.35
CA ARG A 113 4.69 -9.08 -0.21
C ARG A 113 4.96 -8.57 1.18
N PHE A 114 4.65 -9.36 2.21
CA PHE A 114 5.04 -9.07 3.58
C PHE A 114 6.56 -8.88 3.67
N GLU A 115 7.32 -9.85 3.16
CA GLU A 115 8.79 -9.84 3.18
C GLU A 115 9.36 -8.59 2.46
N LYS A 116 8.83 -8.24 1.30
CA LYS A 116 9.24 -7.04 0.55
C LYS A 116 9.01 -5.76 1.34
N ILE A 117 7.84 -5.62 1.97
CA ILE A 117 7.51 -4.44 2.77
C ILE A 117 8.41 -4.36 4.01
N MET A 118 8.65 -5.47 4.69
CA MET A 118 9.57 -5.52 5.81
C MET A 118 11.01 -5.20 5.39
N HIS A 119 11.45 -5.75 4.26
CA HIS A 119 12.78 -5.45 3.70
C HIS A 119 12.97 -3.95 3.42
N THR A 120 11.92 -3.26 2.99
CA THR A 120 11.93 -1.81 2.78
C THR A 120 11.89 -1.02 4.09
N ALA A 121 11.11 -1.47 5.08
CA ALA A 121 10.86 -0.73 6.32
C ALA A 121 12.00 -0.89 7.36
N MET A 122 12.60 -2.07 7.49
CA MET A 122 13.62 -2.33 8.50
C MET A 122 14.85 -1.41 8.41
N PRO A 123 15.44 -1.12 7.22
CA PRO A 123 16.55 -0.18 7.12
C PRO A 123 16.20 1.23 7.62
N ALA A 124 14.98 1.70 7.36
CA ALA A 124 14.52 2.99 7.86
C ALA A 124 14.40 3.01 9.39
N MET A 125 13.90 1.93 9.98
CA MET A 125 13.80 1.78 11.44
C MET A 125 15.20 1.71 12.08
N ARG A 126 16.12 0.95 11.50
CA ARG A 126 17.52 0.89 11.97
C ARG A 126 18.20 2.25 11.93
N ALA A 127 18.07 2.98 10.83
CA ALA A 127 18.63 4.32 10.70
C ALA A 127 18.10 5.30 11.74
N TYR A 128 16.83 5.14 12.13
CA TYR A 128 16.27 5.93 13.22
C TYR A 128 16.82 5.50 14.59
N MET A 129 16.89 4.21 14.90
CA MET A 129 17.47 3.70 16.16
C MET A 129 18.93 4.09 16.36
N GLU A 130 19.74 3.98 15.29
CA GLU A 130 21.20 4.24 15.37
C GLU A 130 21.55 5.71 15.51
N ASN A 131 20.85 6.59 14.83
CA ASN A 131 21.26 7.98 14.70
C ASN A 131 20.13 9.02 14.61
N GLY A 132 18.88 8.62 14.91
CA GLY A 132 17.71 9.49 14.86
C GLY A 132 17.30 9.96 13.45
N ARG A 133 17.79 9.29 12.40
CA ARG A 133 17.51 9.71 11.03
C ARG A 133 16.11 9.31 10.60
N PHE A 134 15.31 10.30 10.21
CA PHE A 134 13.99 10.10 9.65
C PHE A 134 14.04 9.61 8.22
N ASP A 135 13.11 8.73 7.87
CA ASP A 135 12.93 8.27 6.51
C ASP A 135 12.13 9.29 5.68
N ALA A 136 12.42 9.36 4.38
CA ALA A 136 11.74 10.30 3.48
C ALA A 136 10.31 9.89 3.14
N VAL A 137 10.00 8.60 3.21
CA VAL A 137 8.71 8.01 2.82
C VAL A 137 7.90 7.58 4.03
N ILE A 138 8.51 6.81 4.96
CA ILE A 138 7.86 6.30 6.17
C ILE A 138 7.85 7.40 7.23
N ARG A 139 6.68 7.90 7.56
CA ARG A 139 6.48 8.96 8.56
C ARG A 139 6.15 8.41 9.93
N GLU A 140 6.35 9.24 10.95
CA GLU A 140 5.96 8.94 12.35
C GLU A 140 6.65 7.69 12.90
N ILE A 141 7.88 7.44 12.44
CA ILE A 141 8.70 6.29 12.87
C ILE A 141 9.19 6.45 14.32
N GLU A 142 9.23 7.69 14.82
CA GLU A 142 9.69 8.07 16.16
C GLU A 142 8.72 7.67 17.28
N HIS A 143 7.52 7.25 16.98
CA HIS A 143 6.56 6.84 17.99
C HIS A 143 6.99 5.51 18.64
N PRO A 144 7.09 5.43 19.97
CA PRO A 144 7.65 4.25 20.66
C PRO A 144 6.91 2.93 20.36
N ASP A 145 5.62 3.00 20.14
CA ASP A 145 4.79 1.83 19.84
C ASP A 145 5.01 1.27 18.42
N VAL A 146 5.60 2.03 17.53
CA VAL A 146 5.88 1.58 16.14
C VAL A 146 6.79 0.35 16.13
N PHE A 147 7.83 0.34 16.95
CA PHE A 147 8.74 -0.80 17.07
C PHE A 147 8.06 -2.04 17.63
N LEU A 148 7.15 -1.86 18.58
CA LEU A 148 6.34 -2.96 19.11
C LEU A 148 5.37 -3.51 18.07
N TRP A 149 4.78 -2.66 17.24
CA TRP A 149 3.92 -3.09 16.12
C TRP A 149 4.71 -3.83 15.05
N ALA A 150 5.96 -3.44 14.79
CA ALA A 150 6.82 -4.19 13.88
C ALA A 150 7.13 -5.60 14.42
N ILE A 151 7.45 -5.73 15.71
CA ILE A 151 7.65 -7.03 16.36
C ILE A 151 6.36 -7.87 16.32
N TRP A 152 5.21 -7.26 16.60
CA TRP A 152 3.92 -7.94 16.50
C TRP A 152 3.65 -8.45 15.07
N ALA A 153 3.94 -7.65 14.04
CA ALA A 153 3.80 -8.07 12.65
C ALA A 153 4.70 -9.27 12.33
N ILE A 154 5.97 -9.24 12.79
CA ILE A 154 6.90 -10.38 12.67
C ILE A 154 6.36 -11.62 13.41
N GLN A 155 5.73 -11.45 14.57
CA GLN A 155 5.09 -12.56 15.29
C GLN A 155 3.93 -13.16 14.48
N GLN A 156 3.13 -12.35 13.78
CA GLN A 156 2.09 -12.87 12.89
C GLN A 156 2.71 -13.63 11.70
N TYR A 157 3.81 -13.12 11.15
CA TYR A 157 4.56 -13.81 10.11
C TYR A 157 5.09 -15.18 10.60
N ALA A 158 5.65 -15.22 11.81
CA ALA A 158 6.12 -16.48 12.42
C ALA A 158 5.00 -17.51 12.63
N LYS A 159 3.78 -17.06 12.93
CA LYS A 159 2.61 -17.95 13.02
C LYS A 159 2.17 -18.48 11.65
N HIS A 160 2.37 -17.72 10.60
CA HIS A 160 1.96 -18.08 9.23
C HIS A 160 3.01 -18.95 8.52
N GLU A 161 4.27 -18.51 8.51
CA GLU A 161 5.37 -19.09 7.74
C GLU A 161 6.30 -20.01 8.56
N GLY A 162 6.14 -20.02 9.90
CA GLY A 162 6.97 -20.77 10.81
C GLY A 162 8.04 -19.94 11.52
N VAL A 163 8.34 -20.35 12.77
CA VAL A 163 9.26 -19.64 13.67
C VAL A 163 10.69 -19.59 13.12
N GLU A 164 11.15 -20.69 12.51
CA GLU A 164 12.53 -20.78 12.00
C GLU A 164 12.77 -19.80 10.86
N LYS A 165 11.84 -19.72 9.90
CA LYS A 165 11.92 -18.76 8.79
C LYS A 165 11.86 -17.32 9.29
N ALA A 166 10.97 -17.04 10.24
CA ALA A 166 10.88 -15.71 10.85
C ALA A 166 12.17 -15.32 11.61
N ARG A 167 12.79 -16.28 12.29
CA ARG A 167 14.07 -16.07 13.00
C ARG A 167 15.20 -15.78 12.02
N GLU A 168 15.26 -16.51 10.92
CA GLU A 168 16.27 -16.31 9.88
C GLU A 168 16.16 -14.89 9.27
N LEU A 169 14.96 -14.46 8.92
CA LEU A 169 14.75 -13.17 8.23
C LEU A 169 14.77 -11.95 9.17
N TYR A 170 14.28 -12.10 10.40
CA TYR A 170 13.96 -10.96 11.27
C TYR A 170 14.58 -11.06 12.65
N GLY A 171 15.26 -12.17 12.99
CA GLY A 171 15.75 -12.42 14.37
C GLY A 171 16.71 -11.36 14.85
N ASP A 172 17.60 -10.87 14.01
CA ASP A 172 18.56 -9.83 14.39
C ASP A 172 17.86 -8.48 14.60
N PHE A 173 16.94 -8.11 13.70
CA PHE A 173 16.14 -6.91 13.87
C PHE A 173 15.33 -6.93 15.20
N VAL A 174 14.73 -8.06 15.55
CA VAL A 174 14.02 -8.19 16.83
C VAL A 174 14.95 -7.98 18.03
N LYS A 175 16.19 -8.52 18.00
CA LYS A 175 17.19 -8.30 19.06
C LYS A 175 17.65 -6.85 19.16
N GLU A 176 17.73 -6.15 18.03
CA GLU A 176 18.12 -4.73 17.98
C GLU A 176 17.04 -3.82 18.61
N VAL A 177 15.77 -4.22 18.53
CA VAL A 177 14.63 -3.45 19.04
C VAL A 177 14.40 -3.69 20.54
N ILE A 178 14.72 -4.88 21.08
CA ILE A 178 14.51 -5.26 22.49
C ILE A 178 15.75 -4.91 23.34
#